data_a3e53ae2c8b46eb71284c1c9500e4173
#
_entry.id   a3e53ae2c8b46eb71284c1c9500e4173
#
_cell.length_a   1.000
_cell.length_b   1.000
_cell.length_c   1.000
_cell.angle_alpha   90.00
_cell.angle_beta   90.00
_cell.angle_gamma   90.00
#
_symmetry.space_group_name_H-M   'P 1'
#
loop_
_entity.id
_entity.type
_entity.pdbx_description
1 polymer ?
#
loop_
_entity_poly.entity_id
_entity_poly.type
_entity_poly.pdbx_seq_one_letter_code
_entity_poly.pdbx_strand_id
1 'polypeptide(L)'
;LLLTAATSLRADGGMWMLGNLTKQTYDAMRAYGFSMTPEELSNDNGTSLRNAVVLFGGYCSGVVVSDNGLVFTNHHCGFESIQKHSTPEHDYVKDGFYAATPEEEWNVPGLFVSFPLREERVTDRVLPVITEKGADGAQHQIWGDRRNQLLDSMETVLVKDCLLYTSDAADD
;
A
#
# COMPACT_ATOMS: atom_id res chain seq x y z
N LEU A 1 -11.43 9.23 49.79
CA LEU A 1 -10.61 9.78 48.69
C LEU A 1 -10.44 8.68 47.62
N LEU A 2 -11.31 8.68 46.57
CA LEU A 2 -11.15 7.79 45.44
C LEU A 2 -10.05 8.37 44.55
N LEU A 3 -8.86 7.73 44.52
CA LEU A 3 -7.87 7.96 43.50
C LEU A 3 -8.34 7.28 42.19
N THR A 4 -8.92 8.05 41.29
CA THR A 4 -9.11 7.59 39.91
C THR A 4 -7.74 7.59 39.25
N ALA A 5 -7.16 6.40 39.07
CA ALA A 5 -6.01 6.22 38.20
C ALA A 5 -6.46 6.57 36.76
N ALA A 6 -6.11 7.76 36.31
CA ALA A 6 -6.23 8.12 34.90
C ALA A 6 -5.24 7.23 34.13
N THR A 7 -5.71 6.13 33.57
CA THR A 7 -4.97 5.39 32.55
C THR A 7 -4.87 6.32 31.35
N SER A 8 -3.67 6.87 31.10
CA SER A 8 -3.40 7.57 29.86
C SER A 8 -3.59 6.58 28.71
N LEU A 9 -4.71 6.70 27.99
CA LEU A 9 -4.91 6.06 26.71
C LEU A 9 -3.82 6.59 25.75
N ARG A 10 -2.75 5.84 25.60
CA ARG A 10 -1.77 6.09 24.54
C ARG A 10 -2.33 5.44 23.30
N ALA A 11 -2.70 6.24 22.31
CA ALA A 11 -2.89 5.76 20.96
C ALA A 11 -1.50 5.67 20.32
N ASP A 12 -1.09 4.49 19.92
CA ASP A 12 0.13 4.31 19.12
C ASP A 12 -0.15 4.88 17.73
N GLY A 13 0.43 6.05 17.43
CA GLY A 13 0.33 6.67 16.12
C GLY A 13 1.41 6.12 15.18
N GLY A 14 1.10 6.10 13.89
CA GLY A 14 2.06 5.75 12.83
C GLY A 14 1.42 4.91 11.74
N MET A 15 2.15 4.81 10.63
CA MET A 15 1.86 3.89 9.53
C MET A 15 3.08 3.00 9.32
N TRP A 16 2.90 1.69 9.42
CA TRP A 16 3.97 0.72 9.23
C TRP A 16 3.68 -0.14 8.01
N MET A 17 4.69 -0.32 7.18
CA MET A 17 4.62 -1.26 6.06
C MET A 17 4.71 -2.68 6.61
N LEU A 18 3.85 -3.58 6.15
CA LEU A 18 3.76 -4.95 6.66
C LEU A 18 5.08 -5.72 6.52
N GLY A 19 5.84 -5.48 5.45
CA GLY A 19 7.13 -6.09 5.22
C GLY A 19 8.29 -5.49 6.03
N ASN A 20 8.07 -4.43 6.84
CA ASN A 20 9.12 -3.71 7.54
C ASN A 20 8.76 -3.40 9.00
N LEU A 21 8.01 -4.26 9.64
CA LEU A 21 7.68 -4.14 11.06
C LEU A 21 8.93 -4.38 11.92
N THR A 22 9.17 -3.46 12.86
CA THR A 22 10.21 -3.69 13.89
C THR A 22 9.73 -4.72 14.91
N LYS A 23 10.67 -5.40 15.55
CA LYS A 23 10.33 -6.33 16.65
C LYS A 23 9.52 -5.62 17.74
N GLN A 24 9.86 -4.37 18.08
CA GLN A 24 9.14 -3.59 19.08
C GLN A 24 7.68 -3.34 18.69
N THR A 25 7.43 -2.96 17.42
CA THR A 25 6.07 -2.75 16.90
C THR A 25 5.28 -4.04 16.93
N TYR A 26 5.88 -5.14 16.49
CA TYR A 26 5.25 -6.46 16.50
C TYR A 26 4.93 -6.94 17.91
N ASP A 27 5.85 -6.80 18.88
CA ASP A 27 5.62 -7.15 20.29
C ASP A 27 4.47 -6.33 20.89
N ALA A 28 4.35 -5.03 20.53
CA ALA A 28 3.23 -4.19 20.94
C ALA A 28 1.90 -4.67 20.34
N MET A 29 1.87 -5.04 19.05
CA MET A 29 0.68 -5.63 18.43
C MET A 29 0.25 -6.92 19.14
N ARG A 30 1.20 -7.78 19.49
CA ARG A 30 0.93 -8.99 20.25
C ARG A 30 0.33 -8.71 21.64
N ALA A 31 0.78 -7.68 22.30
CA ALA A 31 0.22 -7.27 23.60
C ALA A 31 -1.26 -6.84 23.50
N TYR A 32 -1.70 -6.39 22.33
CA TYR A 32 -3.10 -6.09 22.03
C TYR A 32 -3.90 -7.28 21.47
N GLY A 33 -3.32 -8.49 21.47
CA GLY A 33 -4.02 -9.71 21.05
C GLY A 33 -3.80 -10.10 19.59
N PHE A 34 -2.88 -9.45 18.85
CA PHE A 34 -2.51 -9.87 17.50
C PHE A 34 -1.82 -11.25 17.55
N SER A 35 -2.33 -12.20 16.77
CA SER A 35 -1.91 -13.61 16.84
C SER A 35 -1.10 -14.12 15.65
N MET A 36 -1.15 -13.44 14.49
CA MET A 36 -0.40 -13.86 13.29
C MET A 36 1.11 -13.80 13.54
N THR A 37 1.85 -14.72 12.91
CA THR A 37 3.30 -14.66 12.88
C THR A 37 3.81 -13.60 11.91
N PRO A 38 5.08 -13.18 11.99
CA PRO A 38 5.66 -12.27 11.00
C PRO A 38 5.58 -12.81 9.57
N GLU A 39 5.75 -14.12 9.39
CA GLU A 39 5.68 -14.81 8.10
C GLU A 39 4.26 -14.86 7.54
N GLU A 40 3.25 -15.07 8.38
CA GLU A 40 1.84 -14.99 7.98
C GLU A 40 1.44 -13.57 7.58
N LEU A 41 2.06 -12.56 8.22
CA LEU A 41 1.79 -11.16 7.93
C LEU A 41 2.47 -10.70 6.65
N SER A 42 3.75 -11.05 6.46
CA SER A 42 4.56 -10.67 5.30
C SER A 42 5.63 -11.73 5.01
N ASN A 43 5.58 -12.32 3.82
CA ASN A 43 6.52 -13.33 3.36
C ASN A 43 6.87 -13.09 1.88
N ASP A 44 8.16 -12.90 1.59
CA ASP A 44 8.63 -12.65 0.22
C ASP A 44 8.66 -13.93 -0.63
N ASN A 45 8.72 -15.10 0.03
CA ASN A 45 8.86 -16.40 -0.63
C ASN A 45 7.61 -17.29 -0.50
N GLY A 46 6.49 -16.73 -0.08
CA GLY A 46 5.27 -17.50 0.16
C GLY A 46 4.02 -16.65 0.28
N THR A 47 2.92 -17.31 0.61
CA THR A 47 1.63 -16.65 0.83
C THR A 47 1.62 -15.95 2.20
N SER A 48 1.14 -14.71 2.22
CA SER A 48 1.00 -13.92 3.44
C SER A 48 -0.15 -12.91 3.29
N LEU A 49 -0.57 -12.29 4.40
CA LEU A 49 -1.60 -11.24 4.38
C LEU A 49 -1.23 -10.09 3.44
N ARG A 50 0.06 -9.74 3.34
CA ARG A 50 0.53 -8.70 2.41
C ARG A 50 0.12 -8.96 0.96
N ASN A 51 0.06 -10.22 0.52
CA ASN A 51 -0.30 -10.57 -0.86
C ASN A 51 -1.77 -10.28 -1.21
N ALA A 52 -2.64 -10.13 -0.20
CA ALA A 52 -4.03 -9.72 -0.41
C ALA A 52 -4.19 -8.22 -0.64
N VAL A 53 -3.20 -7.39 -0.27
CA VAL A 53 -3.24 -5.94 -0.46
C VAL A 53 -2.89 -5.62 -1.91
N VAL A 54 -3.71 -4.80 -2.56
CA VAL A 54 -3.56 -4.45 -3.97
C VAL A 54 -3.61 -2.94 -4.18
N LEU A 55 -2.99 -2.49 -5.27
CA LEU A 55 -3.19 -1.14 -5.79
C LEU A 55 -4.42 -1.18 -6.72
N PHE A 56 -5.49 -0.50 -6.32
CA PHE A 56 -6.75 -0.44 -7.04
C PHE A 56 -6.77 0.75 -7.99
N GLY A 57 -7.00 0.50 -9.27
CA GLY A 57 -7.08 1.51 -10.32
C GLY A 57 -5.79 2.32 -10.54
N GLY A 58 -4.67 1.95 -9.92
CA GLY A 58 -3.41 2.69 -9.98
C GLY A 58 -3.31 3.87 -9.00
N TYR A 59 -4.33 4.12 -8.16
CA TYR A 59 -4.39 5.30 -7.27
C TYR A 59 -4.93 5.02 -5.87
N CYS A 60 -5.61 3.91 -5.63
CA CYS A 60 -6.16 3.55 -4.32
C CYS A 60 -5.60 2.23 -3.81
N SER A 61 -5.75 1.99 -2.52
CA SER A 61 -5.51 0.68 -1.92
C SER A 61 -6.79 -0.15 -1.92
N GLY A 62 -6.66 -1.45 -2.14
CA GLY A 62 -7.71 -2.44 -1.98
C GLY A 62 -7.20 -3.68 -1.28
N VAL A 63 -8.10 -4.57 -0.90
CA VAL A 63 -7.77 -5.88 -0.34
C VAL A 63 -8.64 -6.95 -0.98
N VAL A 64 -8.01 -8.01 -1.48
CA VAL A 64 -8.69 -9.19 -1.99
C VAL A 64 -9.16 -10.04 -0.81
N VAL A 65 -10.45 -10.37 -0.76
CA VAL A 65 -11.08 -11.04 0.38
C VAL A 65 -11.77 -12.37 0.02
N SER A 66 -11.64 -12.81 -1.23
CA SER A 66 -12.13 -14.12 -1.67
C SER A 66 -11.31 -14.75 -2.77
N ASP A 67 -11.41 -16.04 -2.93
CA ASP A 67 -10.77 -16.82 -4.02
C ASP A 67 -11.32 -16.46 -5.40
N ASN A 68 -12.50 -15.84 -5.47
CA ASN A 68 -13.16 -15.43 -6.72
C ASN A 68 -12.85 -13.96 -7.09
N GLY A 69 -11.88 -13.32 -6.41
CA GLY A 69 -11.44 -11.97 -6.75
C GLY A 69 -12.28 -10.82 -6.18
N LEU A 70 -13.09 -11.08 -5.14
CA LEU A 70 -13.78 -9.98 -4.45
C LEU A 70 -12.77 -9.04 -3.80
N VAL A 71 -12.84 -7.75 -4.15
CA VAL A 71 -11.95 -6.71 -3.65
C VAL A 71 -12.72 -5.70 -2.82
N PHE A 72 -12.25 -5.42 -1.61
CA PHE A 72 -12.72 -4.30 -0.80
C PHE A 72 -11.83 -3.09 -1.02
N THR A 73 -12.45 -1.94 -1.22
CA THR A 73 -11.77 -0.64 -1.32
C THR A 73 -12.64 0.46 -0.72
N ASN A 74 -12.16 1.69 -0.70
CA ASN A 74 -12.94 2.82 -0.22
C ASN A 74 -13.97 3.27 -1.26
N HIS A 75 -15.12 3.78 -0.80
CA HIS A 75 -16.20 4.27 -1.67
C HIS A 75 -15.70 5.29 -2.70
N HIS A 76 -14.89 6.26 -2.27
CA HIS A 76 -14.38 7.31 -3.17
C HIS A 76 -13.50 6.75 -4.31
N CYS A 77 -12.90 5.57 -4.14
CA CYS A 77 -12.09 4.93 -5.18
C CYS A 77 -12.94 4.36 -6.33
N GLY A 78 -14.17 3.93 -6.03
CA GLY A 78 -15.13 3.42 -7.02
C GLY A 78 -16.15 4.45 -7.50
N PHE A 79 -16.17 5.65 -6.89
CA PHE A 79 -17.22 6.64 -7.07
C PHE A 79 -17.47 7.01 -8.55
N GLU A 80 -16.41 7.29 -9.30
CA GLU A 80 -16.51 7.64 -10.72
C GLU A 80 -17.13 6.52 -11.55
N SER A 81 -16.76 5.27 -11.26
CA SER A 81 -17.33 4.09 -11.94
C SER A 81 -18.81 3.92 -11.63
N ILE A 82 -19.20 4.09 -10.35
CA ILE A 82 -20.61 4.06 -9.93
C ILE A 82 -21.41 5.17 -10.61
N GLN A 83 -20.85 6.39 -10.66
CA GLN A 83 -21.51 7.55 -11.29
C GLN A 83 -21.70 7.33 -12.78
N LYS A 84 -20.73 6.75 -13.50
CA LYS A 84 -20.84 6.46 -14.93
C LYS A 84 -21.95 5.46 -15.28
N HIS A 85 -22.29 4.58 -14.35
CA HIS A 85 -23.38 3.60 -14.51
C HIS A 85 -24.73 4.14 -14.03
N SER A 86 -24.74 5.25 -13.28
CA SER A 86 -25.98 5.87 -12.81
C SER A 86 -26.72 6.57 -13.96
N THR A 87 -28.05 6.47 -13.94
CA THR A 87 -28.96 7.15 -14.87
C THR A 87 -29.98 7.98 -14.09
N PRO A 88 -30.77 8.86 -14.75
CA PRO A 88 -31.85 9.58 -14.08
C PRO A 88 -32.90 8.67 -13.43
N GLU A 89 -33.07 7.43 -13.94
CA GLU A 89 -34.02 6.44 -13.44
C GLU A 89 -33.41 5.57 -12.32
N HIS A 90 -32.08 5.47 -12.29
CA HIS A 90 -31.33 4.63 -11.33
C HIS A 90 -30.09 5.36 -10.81
N ASP A 91 -30.23 5.99 -9.67
CA ASP A 91 -29.13 6.71 -8.99
C ASP A 91 -28.35 5.74 -8.08
N TYR A 92 -27.42 5.00 -8.66
CA TYR A 92 -26.60 4.03 -7.92
C TYR A 92 -25.62 4.67 -6.93
N VAL A 93 -25.31 5.95 -7.09
CA VAL A 93 -24.51 6.69 -6.10
C VAL A 93 -25.29 6.83 -4.80
N LYS A 94 -26.60 7.05 -4.89
CA LYS A 94 -27.50 7.22 -3.76
C LYS A 94 -28.04 5.90 -3.25
N ASP A 95 -28.51 5.03 -4.14
CA ASP A 95 -29.28 3.84 -3.81
C ASP A 95 -28.39 2.59 -3.65
N GLY A 96 -27.13 2.67 -4.09
CA GLY A 96 -26.22 1.56 -4.13
C GLY A 96 -26.50 0.58 -5.27
N PHE A 97 -25.61 -0.40 -5.42
CA PHE A 97 -25.75 -1.52 -6.35
C PHE A 97 -25.23 -2.79 -5.69
N TYR A 98 -25.91 -3.89 -5.93
CA TYR A 98 -25.51 -5.22 -5.48
C TYR A 98 -25.79 -6.24 -6.60
N ALA A 99 -24.74 -6.91 -7.07
CA ALA A 99 -24.84 -8.07 -7.95
C ALA A 99 -24.97 -9.33 -7.10
N ALA A 100 -26.07 -10.06 -7.28
CA ALA A 100 -26.28 -11.33 -6.58
C ALA A 100 -25.52 -12.48 -7.23
N THR A 101 -25.20 -12.38 -8.52
CA THR A 101 -24.44 -13.36 -9.30
C THR A 101 -23.34 -12.67 -10.14
N PRO A 102 -22.29 -13.38 -10.54
CA PRO A 102 -21.23 -12.82 -11.40
C PRO A 102 -21.74 -12.23 -12.73
N GLU A 103 -22.85 -12.79 -13.26
CA GLU A 103 -23.45 -12.33 -14.52
C GLU A 103 -24.13 -10.96 -14.38
N GLU A 104 -24.49 -10.58 -13.16
CA GLU A 104 -25.06 -9.26 -12.84
C GLU A 104 -24.00 -8.21 -12.58
N GLU A 105 -22.73 -8.60 -12.44
CA GLU A 105 -21.62 -7.66 -12.24
C GLU A 105 -21.40 -6.81 -13.48
N TRP A 106 -21.12 -5.51 -13.26
CA TRP A 106 -20.84 -4.61 -14.35
C TRP A 106 -19.38 -4.61 -14.74
N ASN A 107 -19.13 -4.66 -16.02
CA ASN A 107 -17.80 -4.43 -16.53
C ASN A 107 -17.45 -2.94 -16.46
N VAL A 108 -16.31 -2.62 -15.84
CA VAL A 108 -15.75 -1.27 -15.77
C VAL A 108 -14.49 -1.22 -16.64
N PRO A 109 -14.58 -0.80 -17.91
CA PRO A 109 -13.44 -0.78 -18.81
C PRO A 109 -12.30 0.09 -18.27
N GLY A 110 -11.08 -0.46 -18.29
CA GLY A 110 -9.88 0.23 -17.83
C GLY A 110 -9.66 0.24 -16.32
N LEU A 111 -10.58 -0.33 -15.52
CA LEU A 111 -10.33 -0.57 -14.10
C LEU A 111 -9.51 -1.86 -13.93
N PHE A 112 -8.45 -1.77 -13.15
CA PHE A 112 -7.56 -2.90 -12.88
C PHE A 112 -7.09 -2.90 -11.44
N VAL A 113 -6.55 -4.02 -10.99
CA VAL A 113 -5.82 -4.14 -9.73
C VAL A 113 -4.39 -4.61 -10.02
N SER A 114 -3.42 -4.06 -9.28
CA SER A 114 -2.03 -4.49 -9.36
C SER A 114 -1.63 -5.14 -8.05
N PHE A 115 -1.09 -6.35 -8.12
CA PHE A 115 -0.56 -7.08 -6.97
C PHE A 115 0.90 -6.68 -6.76
N PRO A 116 1.32 -6.30 -5.54
CA PRO A 116 2.72 -6.06 -5.24
C PRO A 116 3.47 -7.40 -5.25
N LEU A 117 4.45 -7.53 -6.13
CA LEU A 117 5.27 -8.74 -6.22
C LEU A 117 6.44 -8.71 -5.25
N ARG A 118 7.05 -7.52 -5.09
CA ARG A 118 8.26 -7.33 -4.28
C ARG A 118 8.30 -5.94 -3.67
N GLU A 119 8.86 -5.87 -2.48
CA GLU A 119 9.17 -4.63 -1.79
C GLU A 119 10.64 -4.65 -1.36
N GLU A 120 11.37 -3.58 -1.62
CA GLU A 120 12.78 -3.47 -1.29
C GLU A 120 13.10 -2.15 -0.59
N ARG A 121 13.89 -2.23 0.49
CA ARG A 121 14.42 -1.05 1.15
C ARG A 121 15.58 -0.46 0.33
N VAL A 122 15.38 0.73 -0.19
CA VAL A 122 16.38 1.43 -1.01
C VAL A 122 17.03 2.62 -0.30
N THR A 123 16.82 2.77 1.00
CA THR A 123 17.30 3.89 1.82
C THR A 123 18.79 4.13 1.64
N ASP A 124 19.62 3.08 1.71
CA ASP A 124 21.08 3.19 1.63
C ASP A 124 21.57 3.56 0.23
N ARG A 125 20.76 3.34 -0.81
CA ARG A 125 21.01 3.75 -2.19
C ARG A 125 20.59 5.21 -2.44
N VAL A 126 19.51 5.65 -1.82
CA VAL A 126 18.89 6.97 -2.03
C VAL A 126 19.54 8.05 -1.16
N LEU A 127 19.77 7.78 0.14
CA LEU A 127 20.29 8.79 1.07
C LEU A 127 21.58 9.47 0.58
N PRO A 128 22.61 8.77 0.06
CA PRO A 128 23.83 9.42 -0.42
C PRO A 128 23.59 10.37 -1.61
N VAL A 129 22.53 10.14 -2.38
CA VAL A 129 22.20 10.96 -3.57
C VAL A 129 21.51 12.26 -3.18
N ILE A 130 20.67 12.22 -2.13
CA ILE A 130 19.89 13.37 -1.66
C ILE A 130 20.52 14.09 -0.47
N THR A 131 21.77 13.77 -0.13
CA THR A 131 22.54 14.46 0.92
C THR A 131 23.83 15.03 0.36
N GLU A 132 24.28 16.15 0.94
CA GLU A 132 25.57 16.78 0.61
C GLU A 132 26.30 17.21 1.88
N LYS A 133 27.61 17.28 1.81
CA LYS A 133 28.44 17.72 2.92
C LYS A 133 28.44 19.26 2.97
N GLY A 134 27.93 19.82 4.05
CA GLY A 134 27.93 21.25 4.29
C GLY A 134 29.31 21.82 4.66
N ALA A 135 29.42 23.13 4.71
CA ALA A 135 30.62 23.84 5.12
C ALA A 135 31.04 23.54 6.58
N ASP A 136 30.09 23.13 7.41
CA ASP A 136 30.29 22.67 8.79
C ASP A 136 30.80 21.24 8.89
N GLY A 137 30.96 20.56 7.75
CA GLY A 137 31.39 19.16 7.68
C GLY A 137 30.31 18.13 7.96
N ALA A 138 29.08 18.54 8.31
CA ALA A 138 27.94 17.66 8.53
C ALA A 138 27.23 17.30 7.21
N GLN A 139 26.48 16.19 7.24
CA GLN A 139 25.61 15.82 6.12
C GLN A 139 24.28 16.55 6.23
N HIS A 140 23.91 17.24 5.16
CA HIS A 140 22.66 17.99 5.06
C HIS A 140 21.80 17.41 3.93
N GLN A 141 20.48 17.42 4.12
CA GLN A 141 19.57 17.04 3.04
C GLN A 141 19.50 18.13 1.97
N ILE A 142 19.53 17.70 0.72
CA ILE A 142 19.25 18.55 -0.43
C ILE A 142 17.74 18.80 -0.49
N TRP A 143 17.31 20.04 -0.70
CA TRP A 143 15.90 20.43 -0.73
C TRP A 143 15.46 20.99 -2.10
N GLY A 144 14.15 21.12 -2.30
CA GLY A 144 13.54 21.73 -3.47
C GLY A 144 13.69 20.90 -4.74
N ASP A 145 13.66 21.58 -5.87
CA ASP A 145 13.62 20.95 -7.21
C ASP A 145 14.84 20.04 -7.48
N ARG A 146 16.00 20.41 -6.97
CA ARG A 146 17.21 19.58 -7.10
C ARG A 146 17.03 18.21 -6.43
N ARG A 147 16.41 18.18 -5.23
CA ARG A 147 16.10 16.92 -4.56
C ARG A 147 15.13 16.07 -5.38
N ASN A 148 14.07 16.69 -5.91
CA ASN A 148 13.06 15.99 -6.69
C ASN A 148 13.68 15.40 -7.98
N GLN A 149 14.49 16.15 -8.70
CA GLN A 149 15.20 15.65 -9.89
C GLN A 149 16.12 14.46 -9.59
N LEU A 150 16.81 14.50 -8.43
CA LEU A 150 17.66 13.38 -8.01
C LEU A 150 16.83 12.15 -7.66
N LEU A 151 15.68 12.32 -6.98
CA LEU A 151 14.76 11.23 -6.66
C LEU A 151 14.16 10.61 -7.93
N ASP A 152 13.69 11.42 -8.87
CA ASP A 152 13.15 10.97 -10.16
C ASP A 152 14.18 10.16 -10.97
N SER A 153 15.44 10.62 -10.94
CA SER A 153 16.55 9.91 -11.59
C SER A 153 16.82 8.55 -10.92
N MET A 154 16.77 8.50 -9.59
CA MET A 154 16.93 7.25 -8.82
C MET A 154 15.76 6.30 -9.03
N GLU A 155 14.54 6.82 -9.06
CA GLU A 155 13.34 6.03 -9.36
C GLU A 155 13.44 5.37 -10.73
N THR A 156 13.86 6.13 -11.75
CA THR A 156 14.07 5.60 -13.11
C THR A 156 15.05 4.43 -13.13
N VAL A 157 16.16 4.53 -12.39
CA VAL A 157 17.17 3.45 -12.30
C VAL A 157 16.60 2.24 -11.57
N LEU A 158 15.90 2.45 -10.44
CA LEU A 158 15.35 1.39 -9.63
C LEU A 158 14.24 0.63 -10.36
N VAL A 159 13.35 1.34 -11.04
CA VAL A 159 12.27 0.73 -11.85
C VAL A 159 12.85 -0.06 -13.02
N LYS A 160 13.91 0.46 -13.68
CA LYS A 160 14.57 -0.25 -14.77
C LYS A 160 15.23 -1.55 -14.29
N ASP A 161 15.89 -1.52 -13.14
CA ASP A 161 16.44 -2.73 -12.51
C ASP A 161 15.34 -3.76 -12.18
N CYS A 162 14.15 -3.31 -11.77
CA CYS A 162 13.00 -4.18 -11.51
C CYS A 162 12.39 -4.77 -12.79
N LEU A 163 12.31 -3.97 -13.88
CA LEU A 163 11.76 -4.42 -15.16
C LEU A 163 12.68 -5.42 -15.89
N LEU A 164 13.99 -5.34 -15.68
CA LEU A 164 14.92 -6.35 -16.19
C LEU A 164 14.71 -7.73 -15.55
N TYR A 165 14.16 -7.77 -14.31
CA TYR A 165 13.81 -9.01 -13.62
C TYR A 165 12.48 -9.63 -14.09
N THR A 166 11.56 -8.81 -14.63
CA THR A 166 10.27 -9.29 -15.15
C THR A 166 10.35 -9.76 -16.61
N SER A 167 11.31 -9.28 -17.39
CA SER A 167 11.50 -9.73 -18.78
C SER A 167 12.13 -11.12 -18.89
N ASP A 168 12.96 -11.52 -17.92
CA ASP A 168 13.57 -12.86 -17.90
C ASP A 168 12.59 -13.96 -17.42
N ALA A 169 11.48 -13.59 -16.78
CA ALA A 169 10.46 -14.54 -16.30
C ALA A 169 9.36 -14.83 -17.33
N ALA A 170 9.37 -14.14 -18.47
CA ALA A 170 8.36 -14.32 -19.53
C ALA A 170 8.84 -15.16 -20.72
N ASP A 171 10.10 -15.60 -20.71
CA ASP A 171 10.73 -16.37 -21.80
C ASP A 171 11.03 -17.86 -21.44
N ASP A 172 10.49 -18.38 -20.28
CA ASP A 172 10.56 -19.79 -19.92
C ASP A 172 9.13 -20.45 -20.01
#